data_52d900fb577b2dadb1acaad5855b775a
#
_entry.id   52d900fb577b2dadb1acaad5855b775a
#
_cell.length_a   1.000
_cell.length_b   1.000
_cell.length_c   1.000
_cell.angle_alpha   90.00
_cell.angle_beta   90.00
_cell.angle_gamma   90.00
#
_symmetry.space_group_name_H-M   'P 1'
#
loop_
_entity.id
_entity.type
_entity.pdbx_description
1 polymer ?
#
loop_
_entity_poly.entity_id
_entity_poly.type
_entity_poly.pdbx_seq_one_letter_code
_entity_poly.pdbx_strand_id
1 'polypeptide(L)'
;MGKRKASSQSWKTKFRASSEWKKWRHQVYVKDGGIDFITGKKLISGCNCHHEDLREENYKKLEDLNRFRMLNKLTHKMVHWLFPYWLKDKDIINRLIQVLEEMEKFSND
;
A
#
# COMPACT_ATOMS: atom_id res chain seq x y z
N MET A 1 13.10 -5.40 27.88
CA MET A 1 12.81 -6.49 26.99
C MET A 1 11.94 -6.04 25.86
N GLY A 2 10.66 -5.90 26.02
CA GLY A 2 9.81 -5.42 24.95
C GLY A 2 10.03 -3.98 24.54
N LYS A 3 10.86 -3.28 25.25
CA LYS A 3 11.06 -1.84 25.04
C LYS A 3 11.61 -1.48 23.66
N ARG A 4 12.43 -2.35 23.07
CA ARG A 4 12.97 -2.05 21.76
C ARG A 4 11.90 -2.04 20.68
N LYS A 5 11.01 -3.04 20.70
CA LYS A 5 9.91 -3.10 19.75
C LYS A 5 8.96 -1.94 19.92
N ALA A 6 8.65 -1.63 21.18
CA ALA A 6 7.81 -0.49 21.48
C ALA A 6 8.43 0.81 20.96
N SER A 7 9.74 0.93 21.11
CA SER A 7 10.50 2.09 20.65
C SER A 7 10.41 2.26 19.14
N SER A 8 10.62 1.16 18.39
CA SER A 8 10.56 1.17 16.94
C SER A 8 9.17 1.58 16.45
N GLN A 9 8.12 0.97 17.02
CA GLN A 9 6.76 1.33 16.66
C GLN A 9 6.41 2.74 17.13
N SER A 10 7.01 3.16 18.23
CA SER A 10 6.74 4.49 18.78
C SER A 10 7.13 5.61 17.82
N TRP A 11 8.28 5.50 17.14
CA TRP A 11 8.67 6.57 16.24
C TRP A 11 7.77 6.61 14.99
N LYS A 12 7.36 5.46 14.48
CA LYS A 12 6.41 5.42 13.36
C LYS A 12 5.06 6.00 13.75
N THR A 13 4.59 5.67 14.93
CA THR A 13 3.34 6.20 15.46
C THR A 13 3.41 7.72 15.59
N LYS A 14 4.50 8.22 16.16
CA LYS A 14 4.70 9.66 16.30
C LYS A 14 4.79 10.37 14.96
N PHE A 15 5.51 9.77 14.02
CA PHE A 15 5.63 10.35 12.68
C PHE A 15 4.28 10.43 12.00
N ARG A 16 3.48 9.36 12.07
CA ARG A 16 2.15 9.33 11.45
C ARG A 16 1.18 10.30 12.10
N ALA A 17 1.42 10.67 13.36
CA ALA A 17 0.62 11.66 14.06
C ALA A 17 1.06 13.09 13.78
N SER A 18 2.20 13.28 13.13
CA SER A 18 2.73 14.61 12.87
C SER A 18 1.88 15.36 11.85
N SER A 19 1.85 16.67 11.96
CA SER A 19 1.13 17.51 10.99
C SER A 19 1.76 17.43 9.61
N GLU A 20 3.07 17.23 9.55
CA GLU A 20 3.79 17.07 8.29
C GLU A 20 3.32 15.84 7.52
N TRP A 21 3.23 14.70 8.20
CA TRP A 21 2.74 13.47 7.58
C TRP A 21 1.29 13.61 7.14
N LYS A 22 0.45 14.20 7.99
CA LYS A 22 -0.97 14.35 7.67
C LYS A 22 -1.18 15.23 6.43
N LYS A 23 -0.41 16.30 6.30
CA LYS A 23 -0.46 17.15 5.11
C LYS A 23 -0.02 16.38 3.88
N TRP A 24 1.08 15.63 3.99
CA TRP A 24 1.61 14.84 2.90
C TRP A 24 0.60 13.78 2.44
N ARG A 25 0.03 13.07 3.40
CA ARG A 25 -0.99 12.05 3.12
C ARG A 25 -2.18 12.67 2.39
N HIS A 26 -2.59 13.84 2.79
CA HIS A 26 -3.68 14.54 2.13
C HIS A 26 -3.31 14.91 0.69
N GLN A 27 -2.08 15.36 0.46
CA GLN A 27 -1.62 15.67 -0.90
C GLN A 27 -1.60 14.42 -1.78
N VAL A 28 -1.19 13.28 -1.24
CA VAL A 28 -1.25 12.01 -1.97
C VAL A 28 -2.70 11.65 -2.29
N TYR A 29 -3.58 11.81 -1.32
CA TYR A 29 -5.02 11.56 -1.50
C TYR A 29 -5.58 12.38 -2.66
N VAL A 30 -5.25 13.68 -2.69
CA VAL A 30 -5.71 14.58 -3.75
C VAL A 30 -5.11 14.17 -5.10
N LYS A 31 -3.81 13.89 -5.12
CA LYS A 31 -3.12 13.46 -6.34
C LYS A 31 -3.76 12.22 -6.94
N ASP A 32 -4.13 11.25 -6.12
CA ASP A 32 -4.75 10.00 -6.57
C ASP A 32 -6.27 10.14 -6.79
N GLY A 33 -6.81 11.33 -6.62
CA GLY A 33 -8.21 11.60 -6.92
C GLY A 33 -9.20 10.98 -5.97
N GLY A 34 -8.78 10.61 -4.77
CA GLY A 34 -9.66 9.99 -3.78
C GLY A 34 -10.04 8.56 -4.12
N ILE A 35 -9.29 7.90 -4.98
CA ILE A 35 -9.56 6.53 -5.38
C ILE A 35 -8.34 5.63 -5.11
N ASP A 36 -8.62 4.34 -4.93
CA ASP A 36 -7.59 3.30 -4.82
C ASP A 36 -6.86 3.20 -6.16
N PHE A 37 -5.55 3.34 -6.13
CA PHE A 37 -4.76 3.39 -7.35
C PHE A 37 -4.86 2.09 -8.18
N ILE A 38 -5.07 0.96 -7.53
CA ILE A 38 -5.08 -0.35 -8.23
C ILE A 38 -6.48 -0.72 -8.70
N THR A 39 -7.49 -0.57 -7.85
CA THR A 39 -8.85 -1.00 -8.18
C THR A 39 -9.68 0.09 -8.85
N GLY A 40 -9.29 1.34 -8.71
CA GLY A 40 -10.09 2.46 -9.17
C GLY A 40 -11.33 2.73 -8.33
N LYS A 41 -11.50 2.01 -7.22
CA LYS A 41 -12.64 2.20 -6.33
C LYS A 41 -12.39 3.35 -5.37
N LYS A 42 -13.48 3.96 -4.91
CA LYS A 42 -13.41 5.04 -3.95
C LYS A 42 -12.64 4.60 -2.70
N LEU A 43 -11.79 5.48 -2.20
CA LEU A 43 -11.10 5.25 -0.93
C LEU A 43 -12.09 5.35 0.22
N ILE A 44 -12.00 4.41 1.15
CA ILE A 44 -12.86 4.35 2.32
C ILE A 44 -12.02 4.54 3.58
N SER A 45 -12.70 4.69 4.71
CA SER A 45 -12.05 4.84 6.00
C SER A 45 -11.07 3.70 6.26
N GLY A 46 -9.90 4.03 6.77
CA GLY A 46 -8.86 3.05 7.00
C GLY A 46 -7.95 2.81 5.81
N CYS A 47 -8.12 3.56 4.70
CA CYS A 47 -7.23 3.45 3.55
C CYS A 47 -5.80 3.83 3.95
N ASN A 48 -4.83 3.30 3.21
CA ASN A 48 -3.42 3.46 3.51
C ASN A 48 -2.71 4.31 2.47
N CYS A 49 -1.77 5.10 2.94
CA CYS A 49 -0.84 5.82 2.07
C CYS A 49 0.39 4.93 1.90
N HIS A 50 0.42 4.17 0.80
CA HIS A 50 1.48 3.19 0.54
C HIS A 50 2.74 3.90 0.02
N HIS A 51 3.88 3.60 0.63
CA HIS A 51 5.18 4.11 0.20
C HIS A 51 5.87 3.02 -0.62
N GLU A 52 6.20 3.34 -1.88
CA GLU A 52 6.80 2.35 -2.78
C GLU A 52 8.22 1.95 -2.36
N ASP A 53 8.94 2.83 -1.69
CA ASP A 53 10.25 2.49 -1.13
C ASP A 53 10.04 1.88 0.26
N LEU A 54 10.16 0.57 0.35
CA LEU A 54 9.88 -0.17 1.58
C LEU A 54 11.02 -0.14 2.58
N ARG A 55 12.12 0.52 2.27
CA ARG A 55 13.23 0.61 3.22
C ARG A 55 12.87 1.55 4.36
N GLU A 56 13.00 1.04 5.57
CA GLU A 56 12.59 1.77 6.77
C GLU A 56 13.33 3.11 6.91
N GLU A 57 14.58 3.15 6.53
CA GLU A 57 15.39 4.36 6.60
C GLU A 57 14.87 5.49 5.72
N ASN A 58 14.08 5.17 4.70
CA ASN A 58 13.52 6.15 3.78
C ASN A 58 12.07 6.49 4.07
N TYR A 59 11.48 5.90 5.11
CA TYR A 59 10.07 6.10 5.42
C TYR A 59 9.70 7.56 5.64
N LYS A 60 10.60 8.34 6.22
CA LYS A 60 10.34 9.74 6.55
C LYS A 60 10.67 10.71 5.42
N LYS A 61 11.16 10.22 4.29
CA LYS A 61 11.53 11.10 3.19
C LYS A 61 10.29 11.46 2.38
N LEU A 62 9.79 12.64 2.63
CA LEU A 62 8.59 13.15 1.98
C LEU A 62 9.00 14.06 0.81
N GLU A 63 9.61 13.47 -0.21
CA GLU A 63 10.20 14.25 -1.30
C GLU A 63 9.45 14.16 -2.61
N ASP A 64 8.86 13.01 -2.91
CA ASP A 64 8.23 12.76 -4.20
C ASP A 64 6.88 12.11 -4.04
N LEU A 65 5.82 12.86 -4.33
CA LEU A 65 4.45 12.35 -4.24
C LEU A 65 4.24 11.11 -5.08
N ASN A 66 4.98 10.96 -6.18
CA ASN A 66 4.81 9.82 -7.08
C ASN A 66 5.30 8.50 -6.51
N ARG A 67 6.02 8.55 -5.40
CA ARG A 67 6.44 7.34 -4.69
C ARG A 67 5.41 6.85 -3.68
N PHE A 68 4.28 7.54 -3.60
CA PHE A 68 3.20 7.20 -2.68
C PHE A 68 1.94 6.95 -3.47
N ARG A 69 1.17 5.94 -3.06
CA ARG A 69 -0.12 5.61 -3.64
C ARG A 69 -1.14 5.40 -2.55
N MET A 70 -2.34 5.88 -2.77
CA MET A 70 -3.44 5.60 -1.83
C MET A 70 -4.08 4.27 -2.20
N LEU A 71 -4.17 3.39 -1.23
CA LEU A 71 -4.77 2.07 -1.41
C LEU A 71 -5.76 1.82 -0.28
N ASN A 72 -6.88 1.19 -0.61
CA ASN A 72 -7.76 0.68 0.41
C ASN A 72 -7.06 -0.43 1.18
N LYS A 73 -7.54 -0.70 2.37
CA LYS A 73 -6.88 -1.63 3.29
C LYS A 73 -6.63 -3.00 2.68
N LEU A 74 -7.63 -3.53 2.00
CA LEU A 74 -7.52 -4.87 1.40
C LEU A 74 -6.50 -4.89 0.26
N THR A 75 -6.55 -3.90 -0.61
CA THR A 75 -5.62 -3.79 -1.74
C THR A 75 -4.19 -3.63 -1.24
N HIS A 76 -4.00 -2.85 -0.18
CA HIS A 76 -2.69 -2.67 0.43
C HIS A 76 -2.14 -3.99 0.96
N LYS A 77 -2.99 -4.80 1.60
CA LYS A 77 -2.59 -6.13 2.06
C LYS A 77 -2.23 -7.04 0.90
N MET A 78 -2.98 -6.98 -0.18
CA MET A 78 -2.71 -7.78 -1.38
C MET A 78 -1.33 -7.47 -1.95
N VAL A 79 -1.00 -6.20 -2.08
CA VAL A 79 0.30 -5.77 -2.61
C VAL A 79 1.43 -6.32 -1.74
N HIS A 80 1.32 -6.15 -0.43
CA HIS A 80 2.36 -6.62 0.49
C HIS A 80 2.46 -8.13 0.54
N TRP A 81 1.35 -8.84 0.37
CA TRP A 81 1.35 -10.29 0.30
C TRP A 81 2.00 -10.78 -0.99
N LEU A 82 1.69 -10.15 -2.10
CA LEU A 82 2.15 -10.59 -3.42
C LEU A 82 3.63 -10.27 -3.67
N PHE A 83 4.11 -9.16 -3.15
CA PHE A 83 5.43 -8.64 -3.49
C PHE A 83 6.58 -9.63 -3.28
N PRO A 84 6.70 -10.34 -2.13
CA PRO A 84 7.79 -11.29 -1.94
C PRO A 84 7.77 -12.44 -2.94
N TYR A 85 6.59 -12.90 -3.31
CA TYR A 85 6.47 -13.97 -4.32
C TYR A 85 6.87 -13.47 -5.69
N TRP A 86 6.44 -12.26 -6.03
CA TRP A 86 6.76 -11.66 -7.32
C TRP A 86 8.26 -11.40 -7.48
N LEU A 87 8.95 -11.05 -6.40
CA LEU A 87 10.40 -10.86 -6.43
C LEU A 87 11.13 -12.15 -6.79
N LYS A 88 10.63 -13.29 -6.35
CA LYS A 88 11.25 -14.60 -6.62
C LYS A 88 10.91 -15.13 -7.99
N ASP A 89 9.73 -14.81 -8.50
CA ASP A 89 9.22 -15.38 -9.74
C ASP A 89 8.28 -14.39 -10.42
N LYS A 90 8.78 -13.75 -11.46
CA LYS A 90 7.99 -12.73 -12.16
C LYS A 90 6.80 -13.32 -12.93
N ASP A 91 6.84 -14.61 -13.22
CA ASP A 91 5.74 -15.27 -13.94
C ASP A 91 4.53 -15.56 -13.07
N ILE A 92 4.62 -15.28 -11.77
CA ILE A 92 3.49 -15.51 -10.87
C ILE A 92 2.25 -14.76 -11.33
N ILE A 93 2.43 -13.58 -11.92
CA ILE A 93 1.31 -12.77 -12.39
C ILE A 93 0.55 -13.49 -13.49
N ASN A 94 1.28 -14.11 -14.43
CA ASN A 94 0.64 -14.84 -15.52
C ASN A 94 -0.19 -16.02 -15.01
N ARG A 95 0.30 -16.70 -13.99
CA ARG A 95 -0.44 -17.82 -13.41
C ARG A 95 -1.64 -17.35 -12.61
N LEU A 96 -1.54 -16.20 -11.96
CA LEU A 96 -2.70 -15.58 -11.30
C LEU A 96 -3.78 -15.25 -12.31
N ILE A 97 -3.40 -14.66 -13.44
CA ILE A 97 -4.33 -14.32 -14.51
C ILE A 97 -5.02 -15.58 -15.01
N GLN A 98 -4.26 -16.65 -15.21
CA GLN A 98 -4.82 -17.92 -15.66
C GLN A 98 -5.90 -18.44 -14.70
N VAL A 99 -5.62 -18.41 -13.40
CA VAL A 99 -6.61 -18.84 -12.40
C VAL A 99 -7.85 -17.96 -12.43
N LEU A 100 -7.66 -16.65 -12.54
CA LEU A 100 -8.79 -15.73 -12.61
C LEU A 100 -9.66 -15.97 -13.85
N GLU A 101 -9.01 -16.22 -14.99
CA GLU A 101 -9.74 -16.55 -16.22
C GLU A 101 -10.52 -17.85 -16.10
N GLU A 102 -9.93 -18.84 -15.43
CA GLU A 102 -10.63 -20.10 -15.17
C GLU A 102 -11.84 -19.91 -14.28
N MET A 103 -11.68 -19.08 -13.24
CA MET A 103 -12.79 -18.73 -12.37
C MET A 103 -13.91 -18.02 -13.12
N GLU A 104 -13.53 -17.13 -14.02
CA GLU A 104 -14.48 -16.37 -14.83
C GLU A 104 -15.37 -17.30 -15.66
N LYS A 105 -14.81 -18.39 -16.19
CA LYS A 105 -15.57 -19.35 -16.98
C LYS A 105 -16.73 -19.99 -16.21
N PHE A 106 -16.61 -20.08 -14.90
CA PHE A 106 -17.62 -20.69 -14.05
C PHE A 106 -18.47 -19.67 -13.32
N SER A 107 -18.26 -18.39 -13.62
CA SER A 107 -19.07 -17.33 -13.09
C SER A 107 -20.30 -17.18 -13.97
N ASN A 108 -21.48 -17.18 -13.37
CA ASN A 108 -22.72 -17.17 -14.12
C ASN A 108 -23.33 -15.80 -14.24
N ASP A 109 -22.53 -14.88 -14.15
CA ASP A 109 -23.09 -13.58 -14.19
C ASP A 109 -22.84 -12.77 -15.37
#